data_87882e6628a7dcd9eeac53f286cc589f
#
_entry.id   87882e6628a7dcd9eeac53f286cc589f
#
_cell.length_a   1.000
_cell.length_b   1.000
_cell.length_c   1.000
_cell.angle_alpha   90.00
_cell.angle_beta   90.00
_cell.angle_gamma   90.00
#
_symmetry.space_group_name_H-M   'P 1'
#
loop_
_entity.id
_entity.type
_entity.pdbx_description
1 polymer ?
#
loop_
_entity_poly.entity_id
_entity_poly.type
_entity_poly.pdbx_seq_one_letter_code
_entity_poly.pdbx_strand_id
1 'polypeptide(L)'
;MDFDLWWLLAIPLVFGLGWVAARLDARQLRTEQSSLPRSYFKGLNFLLNEQPDKAIDAFIEVARLDPETTELHFALGSLFRRRGETERAIRVHQNLVNRPDLPPNERDHALFELGQDFLRAGLLDRAEESLRMLMEGTFAEPAKRVLLELYEVEKEWRKAIEAARELQKLQGKDYAVQIAQFCCEVAQEALQRKDVPTAVEWLERALQENPKNVRATIQLGDVAQGQGDVEGAIKRWRSIEQQNTAFLPLVAERLMKAYTQLGRAAEGLAWLRSKMDARLGPELLDTVYKYELDVHGIDDAVALMRDQIRRQPSLMALTRLVEAEATRASEAVGSEAPAAADAAESALADPVEAGSNADIQRAQDLGAIRDLLQSRTRNLARYTCQECGFRARLFYWQCPGCNRWETYAPRRTETLGGSGGASM
;
A
#
# COMPACT_ATOMS: atom_id res chain seq x y z
N MET A 1 73.72 -24.39 -60.59
CA MET A 1 72.75 -23.62 -59.79
C MET A 1 73.37 -23.51 -58.42
N ASP A 2 74.16 -22.47 -58.23
CA ASP A 2 74.88 -22.26 -56.98
C ASP A 2 73.83 -21.60 -55.99
N PHE A 3 73.39 -22.40 -55.01
CA PHE A 3 72.62 -21.90 -53.95
C PHE A 3 73.51 -21.14 -52.99
N ASP A 4 73.47 -19.81 -53.05
CA ASP A 4 74.19 -18.94 -52.19
C ASP A 4 73.82 -19.20 -50.74
N LEU A 5 74.79 -19.69 -49.97
CA LEU A 5 74.62 -20.02 -48.51
C LEU A 5 74.14 -18.83 -47.66
N TRP A 6 74.13 -17.64 -48.26
CA TRP A 6 73.67 -16.38 -47.69
C TRP A 6 72.17 -16.40 -47.35
N TRP A 7 71.36 -17.11 -48.14
CA TRP A 7 69.87 -17.22 -47.86
C TRP A 7 69.57 -18.00 -46.59
N LEU A 8 70.44 -18.92 -46.18
CA LEU A 8 70.32 -19.67 -44.94
C LEU A 8 70.47 -18.77 -43.68
N LEU A 9 71.21 -17.66 -43.79
CA LEU A 9 71.34 -16.67 -42.71
C LEU A 9 70.19 -15.65 -42.70
N ALA A 10 69.53 -15.36 -43.83
CA ALA A 10 68.45 -14.46 -43.94
C ALA A 10 67.12 -15.04 -43.30
N ILE A 11 66.94 -16.37 -43.41
CA ILE A 11 65.70 -17.05 -42.87
C ILE A 11 65.56 -16.86 -41.37
N PRO A 12 66.53 -17.13 -40.49
CA PRO A 12 66.38 -16.94 -39.05
C PRO A 12 66.22 -15.45 -38.66
N LEU A 13 66.82 -14.54 -39.46
CA LEU A 13 66.68 -13.11 -39.19
C LEU A 13 65.30 -12.58 -39.52
N VAL A 14 64.68 -12.98 -40.64
CA VAL A 14 63.32 -12.66 -41.01
C VAL A 14 62.33 -13.32 -40.04
N PHE A 15 62.60 -14.57 -39.66
CA PHE A 15 61.76 -15.25 -38.66
C PHE A 15 61.86 -14.56 -37.29
N GLY A 16 63.01 -14.15 -36.84
CA GLY A 16 63.26 -13.41 -35.61
C GLY A 16 62.50 -12.06 -35.58
N LEU A 17 62.60 -11.30 -36.70
CA LEU A 17 61.89 -10.03 -36.87
C LEU A 17 60.34 -10.23 -36.87
N GLY A 18 59.86 -11.25 -37.61
CA GLY A 18 58.43 -11.61 -37.62
C GLY A 18 57.94 -12.03 -36.25
N TRP A 19 58.71 -12.81 -35.49
CA TRP A 19 58.40 -13.23 -34.16
C TRP A 19 58.34 -12.05 -33.14
N VAL A 20 59.33 -11.12 -33.26
CA VAL A 20 59.33 -9.88 -32.44
C VAL A 20 58.13 -8.99 -32.79
N ALA A 21 57.85 -8.78 -34.10
CA ALA A 21 56.68 -8.02 -34.52
C ALA A 21 55.36 -8.64 -34.02
N ALA A 22 55.16 -9.94 -34.18
CA ALA A 22 54.00 -10.66 -33.68
C ALA A 22 53.90 -10.59 -32.14
N ARG A 23 55.02 -10.58 -31.42
CA ARG A 23 55.04 -10.48 -29.97
C ARG A 23 54.77 -9.06 -29.46
N LEU A 24 55.14 -8.05 -30.21
CA LEU A 24 54.80 -6.65 -29.95
C LEU A 24 53.30 -6.38 -30.23
N ASP A 25 52.79 -6.90 -31.35
CA ASP A 25 51.40 -6.80 -31.74
C ASP A 25 50.50 -7.55 -30.74
N ALA A 26 50.88 -8.76 -30.32
CA ALA A 26 50.16 -9.51 -29.27
C ALA A 26 50.25 -8.86 -27.88
N ARG A 27 51.27 -8.07 -27.58
CA ARG A 27 51.33 -7.26 -26.35
C ARG A 27 50.47 -6.03 -26.47
N GLN A 28 50.41 -5.36 -27.61
CA GLN A 28 49.51 -4.23 -27.85
C GLN A 28 48.06 -4.65 -27.77
N LEU A 29 47.64 -5.73 -28.42
CA LEU A 29 46.32 -6.31 -28.34
C LEU A 29 45.92 -6.74 -26.91
N ARG A 30 46.86 -7.25 -26.11
CA ARG A 30 46.61 -7.58 -24.70
C ARG A 30 46.49 -6.34 -23.81
N THR A 31 47.17 -5.24 -24.16
CA THR A 31 47.10 -3.98 -23.41
C THR A 31 45.79 -3.21 -23.74
N GLU A 32 45.29 -3.33 -24.97
CA GLU A 32 44.02 -2.75 -25.39
C GLU A 32 42.79 -3.52 -24.87
N GLN A 33 42.92 -4.86 -24.68
CA GLN A 33 41.81 -5.70 -24.16
C GLN A 33 41.69 -5.77 -22.64
N SER A 34 42.57 -5.19 -21.85
CA SER A 34 42.53 -5.41 -20.39
C SER A 34 43.04 -4.26 -19.54
N SER A 35 42.47 -3.10 -19.67
CA SER A 35 42.59 -2.16 -18.54
C SER A 35 41.38 -1.30 -18.37
N LEU A 36 40.31 -1.87 -17.88
CA LEU A 36 39.37 -1.07 -17.08
C LEU A 36 40.24 -0.29 -16.09
N PRO A 37 40.17 1.04 -16.07
CA PRO A 37 41.02 1.86 -15.20
C PRO A 37 40.87 1.41 -13.74
N ARG A 38 41.97 1.44 -12.98
CA ARG A 38 41.91 1.12 -11.53
C ARG A 38 40.83 1.90 -10.80
N SER A 39 40.50 3.09 -11.26
CA SER A 39 39.43 3.94 -10.77
C SER A 39 38.03 3.31 -10.93
N TYR A 40 37.79 2.45 -11.94
CA TYR A 40 36.56 1.69 -12.12
C TYR A 40 36.33 0.70 -10.97
N PHE A 41 37.35 -0.12 -10.68
CA PHE A 41 37.29 -1.06 -9.55
C PHE A 41 37.20 -0.34 -8.20
N LYS A 42 37.81 0.85 -8.09
CA LYS A 42 37.67 1.70 -6.91
C LYS A 42 36.25 2.22 -6.77
N GLY A 43 35.61 2.63 -7.87
CA GLY A 43 34.19 3.02 -7.88
C GLY A 43 33.25 1.87 -7.46
N LEU A 44 33.46 0.65 -7.98
CA LEU A 44 32.72 -0.54 -7.57
C LEU A 44 32.90 -0.86 -6.08
N ASN A 45 34.13 -0.77 -5.56
CA ASN A 45 34.39 -0.96 -4.13
C ASN A 45 33.65 0.07 -3.26
N PHE A 46 33.59 1.33 -3.69
CA PHE A 46 32.80 2.34 -2.96
C PHE A 46 31.30 2.03 -2.99
N LEU A 47 30.77 1.49 -4.09
CA LEU A 47 29.40 1.03 -4.17
C LEU A 47 29.11 -0.11 -3.20
N LEU A 48 29.96 -1.13 -3.16
CA LEU A 48 29.85 -2.28 -2.26
C LEU A 48 29.94 -1.88 -0.79
N ASN A 49 30.67 -0.80 -0.48
CA ASN A 49 30.80 -0.25 0.88
C ASN A 49 29.78 0.86 1.19
N GLU A 50 28.69 0.95 0.41
CA GLU A 50 27.60 1.92 0.62
C GLU A 50 28.06 3.38 0.66
N GLN A 51 29.11 3.72 -0.13
CA GLN A 51 29.66 5.08 -0.26
C GLN A 51 29.37 5.66 -1.66
N PRO A 52 28.11 6.00 -1.98
CA PRO A 52 27.72 6.40 -3.34
C PRO A 52 28.40 7.67 -3.83
N ASP A 53 28.72 8.62 -2.93
CA ASP A 53 29.39 9.87 -3.30
C ASP A 53 30.77 9.65 -3.86
N LYS A 54 31.57 8.84 -3.16
CA LYS A 54 32.92 8.49 -3.61
C LYS A 54 32.90 7.62 -4.87
N ALA A 55 31.85 6.79 -5.04
CA ALA A 55 31.67 6.01 -6.25
C ALA A 55 31.41 6.91 -7.45
N ILE A 56 30.55 7.92 -7.29
CA ILE A 56 30.26 8.90 -8.35
C ILE A 56 31.52 9.65 -8.76
N ASP A 57 32.29 10.16 -7.80
CA ASP A 57 33.54 10.89 -8.11
C ASP A 57 34.54 10.00 -8.88
N ALA A 58 34.70 8.74 -8.44
CA ALA A 58 35.56 7.79 -9.11
C ALA A 58 35.08 7.46 -10.54
N PHE A 59 33.77 7.29 -10.74
CA PHE A 59 33.19 7.01 -12.06
C PHE A 59 33.23 8.23 -12.98
N ILE A 60 33.08 9.45 -12.48
CA ILE A 60 33.28 10.68 -13.28
C ILE A 60 34.73 10.78 -13.78
N GLU A 61 35.69 10.45 -12.94
CA GLU A 61 37.08 10.41 -13.34
C GLU A 61 37.32 9.42 -14.49
N VAL A 62 36.77 8.21 -14.41
CA VAL A 62 36.88 7.20 -15.47
C VAL A 62 36.17 7.65 -16.74
N ALA A 63 34.95 8.23 -16.64
CA ALA A 63 34.17 8.70 -17.79
C ALA A 63 34.89 9.83 -18.57
N ARG A 64 35.76 10.60 -17.89
CA ARG A 64 36.60 11.60 -18.56
C ARG A 64 37.76 10.97 -19.33
N LEU A 65 38.29 9.82 -18.84
CA LEU A 65 39.40 9.11 -19.44
C LEU A 65 38.96 8.21 -20.59
N ASP A 66 37.79 7.60 -20.46
CA ASP A 66 37.21 6.70 -21.46
C ASP A 66 35.69 7.03 -21.64
N PRO A 67 35.35 8.00 -22.50
CA PRO A 67 34.00 8.38 -22.79
C PRO A 67 33.20 7.32 -23.56
N GLU A 68 33.84 6.30 -24.10
CA GLU A 68 33.21 5.29 -24.95
C GLU A 68 32.57 4.15 -24.14
N THR A 69 33.02 3.94 -22.89
CA THR A 69 32.50 2.88 -22.01
C THR A 69 31.06 3.14 -21.61
N THR A 70 30.11 2.47 -22.27
CA THR A 70 28.65 2.63 -22.06
C THR A 70 28.20 2.18 -20.68
N GLU A 71 28.74 1.08 -20.15
CA GLU A 71 28.44 0.52 -18.82
C GLU A 71 28.67 1.53 -17.68
N LEU A 72 29.73 2.35 -17.85
CA LEU A 72 30.05 3.39 -16.88
C LEU A 72 28.99 4.49 -16.85
N HIS A 73 28.47 4.88 -18.02
CA HIS A 73 27.42 5.88 -18.12
C HIS A 73 26.10 5.35 -17.54
N PHE A 74 25.75 4.07 -17.75
CA PHE A 74 24.62 3.43 -17.09
C PHE A 74 24.77 3.42 -15.57
N ALA A 75 25.96 3.06 -15.06
CA ALA A 75 26.22 3.07 -13.64
C ALA A 75 26.11 4.48 -13.03
N LEU A 76 26.67 5.49 -13.69
CA LEU A 76 26.57 6.90 -13.26
C LEU A 76 25.15 7.41 -13.27
N GLY A 77 24.40 7.17 -14.34
CA GLY A 77 23.00 7.59 -14.44
C GLY A 77 22.15 6.96 -13.34
N SER A 78 22.28 5.66 -13.10
CA SER A 78 21.60 4.94 -12.03
C SER A 78 21.95 5.48 -10.64
N LEU A 79 23.20 5.85 -10.39
CA LEU A 79 23.64 6.46 -9.13
C LEU A 79 23.05 7.85 -8.93
N PHE A 80 23.04 8.69 -9.96
CA PHE A 80 22.41 10.01 -9.90
C PHE A 80 20.91 9.89 -9.59
N ARG A 81 20.21 8.95 -10.24
CA ARG A 81 18.79 8.67 -9.96
C ARG A 81 18.55 8.25 -8.51
N ARG A 82 19.38 7.36 -7.96
CA ARG A 82 19.29 6.91 -6.56
C ARG A 82 19.51 8.06 -5.56
N ARG A 83 20.38 9.02 -5.91
CA ARG A 83 20.59 10.24 -5.09
C ARG A 83 19.51 11.29 -5.25
N GLY A 84 18.56 11.11 -6.17
CA GLY A 84 17.56 12.13 -6.48
C GLY A 84 18.06 13.23 -7.43
N GLU A 85 19.29 13.11 -7.97
CA GLU A 85 19.85 14.03 -8.95
C GLU A 85 19.33 13.70 -10.36
N THR A 86 18.01 13.73 -10.52
CA THR A 86 17.30 13.23 -11.70
C THR A 86 17.69 13.96 -12.99
N GLU A 87 17.96 15.28 -12.93
CA GLU A 87 18.41 16.04 -14.10
C GLU A 87 19.76 15.55 -14.64
N ARG A 88 20.68 15.14 -13.75
CA ARG A 88 21.97 14.61 -14.15
C ARG A 88 21.82 13.23 -14.76
N ALA A 89 20.98 12.38 -14.15
CA ALA A 89 20.66 11.06 -14.70
C ALA A 89 20.08 11.17 -16.11
N ILE A 90 19.08 12.03 -16.31
CA ILE A 90 18.47 12.30 -17.62
C ILE A 90 19.52 12.71 -18.64
N ARG A 91 20.42 13.65 -18.31
CA ARG A 91 21.46 14.09 -19.24
C ARG A 91 22.39 12.94 -19.65
N VAL A 92 22.78 12.09 -18.70
CA VAL A 92 23.67 10.96 -18.96
C VAL A 92 23.02 9.96 -19.92
N HIS A 93 21.79 9.51 -19.60
CA HIS A 93 21.09 8.53 -20.43
C HIS A 93 20.61 9.13 -21.77
N GLN A 94 20.21 10.42 -21.80
CA GLN A 94 19.88 11.09 -23.04
C GLN A 94 21.07 11.19 -24.00
N ASN A 95 22.29 11.44 -23.48
CA ASN A 95 23.51 11.44 -24.28
C ASN A 95 23.79 10.05 -24.86
N LEU A 96 23.56 8.98 -24.11
CA LEU A 96 23.68 7.59 -24.61
C LEU A 96 22.68 7.33 -25.75
N VAL A 97 21.39 7.67 -25.58
CA VAL A 97 20.36 7.49 -26.61
C VAL A 97 20.71 8.22 -27.90
N ASN A 98 21.32 9.40 -27.80
CA ASN A 98 21.68 10.25 -28.94
C ASN A 98 22.99 9.83 -29.64
N ARG A 99 23.74 8.86 -29.12
CA ARG A 99 24.95 8.35 -29.75
C ARG A 99 24.64 7.56 -31.02
N PRO A 100 25.21 7.92 -32.17
CA PRO A 100 24.93 7.23 -33.44
C PRO A 100 25.56 5.83 -33.51
N ASP A 101 26.64 5.61 -32.78
CA ASP A 101 27.48 4.39 -32.75
C ASP A 101 26.94 3.36 -31.74
N LEU A 102 25.93 3.69 -30.94
CA LEU A 102 25.41 2.79 -29.91
C LEU A 102 24.67 1.60 -30.53
N PRO A 103 25.02 0.35 -30.16
CA PRO A 103 24.29 -0.85 -30.59
C PRO A 103 22.79 -0.78 -30.24
N PRO A 104 21.88 -1.38 -31.04
CA PRO A 104 20.44 -1.30 -30.82
C PRO A 104 20.00 -1.76 -29.42
N ASN A 105 20.57 -2.86 -28.93
CA ASN A 105 20.25 -3.39 -27.59
C ASN A 105 20.69 -2.46 -26.45
N GLU A 106 21.80 -1.75 -26.60
CA GLU A 106 22.26 -0.77 -25.62
C GLU A 106 21.44 0.53 -25.71
N ARG A 107 20.99 0.89 -26.92
CA ARG A 107 20.06 2.01 -27.11
C ARG A 107 18.72 1.74 -26.44
N ASP A 108 18.18 0.53 -26.57
CA ASP A 108 16.98 0.10 -25.87
C ASP A 108 17.16 0.15 -24.35
N HIS A 109 18.31 -0.28 -23.85
CA HIS A 109 18.67 -0.15 -22.44
C HIS A 109 18.72 1.33 -22.01
N ALA A 110 19.36 2.19 -22.80
CA ALA A 110 19.43 3.62 -22.50
C ALA A 110 18.04 4.30 -22.52
N LEU A 111 17.17 3.92 -23.46
CA LEU A 111 15.78 4.38 -23.49
C LEU A 111 15.00 3.93 -22.27
N PHE A 112 15.19 2.69 -21.83
CA PHE A 112 14.56 2.17 -20.63
C PHE A 112 14.99 2.94 -19.36
N GLU A 113 16.31 3.13 -19.19
CA GLU A 113 16.86 3.89 -18.07
C GLU A 113 16.40 5.37 -18.11
N LEU A 114 16.35 5.98 -19.29
CA LEU A 114 15.84 7.34 -19.49
C LEU A 114 14.35 7.45 -19.12
N GLY A 115 13.54 6.46 -19.50
CA GLY A 115 12.13 6.39 -19.11
C GLY A 115 11.94 6.34 -17.60
N GLN A 116 12.78 5.57 -16.90
CA GLN A 116 12.78 5.54 -15.43
C GLN A 116 13.22 6.87 -14.82
N ASP A 117 14.20 7.56 -15.42
CA ASP A 117 14.65 8.87 -14.94
C ASP A 117 13.52 9.91 -15.09
N PHE A 118 12.82 9.92 -16.24
CA PHE A 118 11.68 10.80 -16.45
C PHE A 118 10.56 10.53 -15.44
N LEU A 119 10.26 9.26 -15.16
CA LEU A 119 9.26 8.90 -14.15
C LEU A 119 9.66 9.44 -12.77
N ARG A 120 10.92 9.29 -12.37
CA ARG A 120 11.44 9.81 -11.10
C ARG A 120 11.46 11.34 -11.05
N ALA A 121 11.62 12.00 -12.19
CA ALA A 121 11.57 13.46 -12.32
C ALA A 121 10.13 14.00 -12.37
N GLY A 122 9.10 13.14 -12.43
CA GLY A 122 7.71 13.54 -12.60
C GLY A 122 7.37 14.01 -14.02
N LEU A 123 8.23 13.73 -15.01
CA LEU A 123 8.02 14.04 -16.43
C LEU A 123 7.28 12.89 -17.11
N LEU A 124 6.02 12.69 -16.72
CA LEU A 124 5.24 11.49 -17.02
C LEU A 124 5.03 11.27 -18.52
N ASP A 125 4.68 12.31 -19.28
CA ASP A 125 4.50 12.23 -20.75
C ASP A 125 5.77 11.74 -21.46
N ARG A 126 6.95 12.24 -21.04
CA ARG A 126 8.24 11.85 -21.62
C ARG A 126 8.63 10.43 -21.22
N ALA A 127 8.28 10.02 -20.00
CA ALA A 127 8.48 8.65 -19.55
C ALA A 127 7.63 7.68 -20.39
N GLU A 128 6.33 7.99 -20.60
CA GLU A 128 5.44 7.20 -21.45
C GLU A 128 6.00 7.08 -22.89
N GLU A 129 6.39 8.19 -23.50
CA GLU A 129 6.94 8.21 -24.85
C GLU A 129 8.18 7.30 -24.98
N SER A 130 9.16 7.45 -24.08
CA SER A 130 10.39 6.66 -24.10
C SER A 130 10.14 5.17 -23.89
N LEU A 131 9.25 4.81 -22.94
CA LEU A 131 8.95 3.42 -22.64
C LEU A 131 8.09 2.74 -23.72
N ARG A 132 7.21 3.48 -24.41
CA ARG A 132 6.41 2.95 -25.53
C ARG A 132 7.23 2.62 -26.77
N MET A 133 8.43 3.14 -26.91
CA MET A 133 9.36 2.71 -27.95
C MET A 133 9.89 1.29 -27.72
N LEU A 134 9.74 0.75 -26.50
CA LEU A 134 10.29 -0.54 -26.07
C LEU A 134 9.22 -1.65 -25.98
N MET A 135 8.20 -1.65 -26.85
CA MET A 135 7.11 -2.63 -26.78
C MET A 135 7.51 -4.03 -27.24
N GLU A 136 8.64 -4.16 -27.92
CA GLU A 136 9.22 -5.41 -28.41
C GLU A 136 10.66 -5.58 -27.90
N GLY A 137 11.19 -6.79 -27.93
CA GLY A 137 12.56 -7.07 -27.53
C GLY A 137 12.77 -7.34 -26.04
N THR A 138 14.01 -7.25 -25.60
CA THR A 138 14.47 -7.65 -24.26
C THR A 138 13.90 -6.75 -23.16
N PHE A 139 13.63 -5.50 -23.48
CA PHE A 139 13.11 -4.50 -22.53
C PHE A 139 11.59 -4.34 -22.55
N ALA A 140 10.86 -5.11 -23.37
CA ALA A 140 9.41 -5.00 -23.48
C ALA A 140 8.69 -5.26 -22.15
N GLU A 141 9.05 -6.33 -21.45
CA GLU A 141 8.47 -6.66 -20.16
C GLU A 141 8.84 -5.64 -19.05
N PRO A 142 10.10 -5.27 -18.84
CA PRO A 142 10.47 -4.22 -17.90
C PRO A 142 9.78 -2.87 -18.21
N ALA A 143 9.71 -2.46 -19.48
CA ALA A 143 9.07 -1.21 -19.89
C ALA A 143 7.56 -1.21 -19.59
N LYS A 144 6.86 -2.30 -19.87
CA LYS A 144 5.43 -2.43 -19.54
C LYS A 144 5.17 -2.39 -18.03
N ARG A 145 6.09 -2.91 -17.22
CA ARG A 145 5.98 -2.83 -15.76
C ARG A 145 6.10 -1.38 -15.27
N VAL A 146 7.05 -0.63 -15.81
CA VAL A 146 7.21 0.80 -15.48
C VAL A 146 6.04 1.63 -16.02
N LEU A 147 5.50 1.30 -17.22
CA LEU A 147 4.29 1.92 -17.75
C LEU A 147 3.07 1.66 -16.85
N LEU A 148 2.94 0.45 -16.30
CA LEU A 148 1.86 0.18 -15.34
C LEU A 148 1.98 1.09 -14.11
N GLU A 149 3.18 1.22 -13.52
CA GLU A 149 3.42 2.14 -12.40
C GLU A 149 3.11 3.59 -12.77
N LEU A 150 3.49 4.02 -13.98
CA LEU A 150 3.22 5.36 -14.50
C LEU A 150 1.70 5.59 -14.59
N TYR A 151 0.94 4.69 -15.20
CA TYR A 151 -0.51 4.82 -15.34
C TYR A 151 -1.24 4.80 -13.98
N GLU A 152 -0.70 4.07 -12.98
CA GLU A 152 -1.21 4.14 -11.61
C GLU A 152 -0.98 5.54 -10.99
N VAL A 153 0.17 6.15 -11.21
CA VAL A 153 0.49 7.51 -10.73
C VAL A 153 -0.40 8.57 -11.39
N GLU A 154 -0.61 8.45 -12.71
CA GLU A 154 -1.48 9.35 -13.48
C GLU A 154 -2.98 9.10 -13.26
N LYS A 155 -3.33 7.98 -12.61
CA LYS A 155 -4.72 7.49 -12.45
C LYS A 155 -5.40 7.19 -13.80
N GLU A 156 -4.61 6.86 -14.80
CA GLU A 156 -5.10 6.43 -16.12
C GLU A 156 -5.50 4.94 -16.07
N TRP A 157 -6.53 4.64 -15.27
CA TRP A 157 -6.91 3.28 -14.88
C TRP A 157 -7.19 2.35 -16.05
N ARG A 158 -7.75 2.87 -17.15
CA ARG A 158 -8.01 2.06 -18.36
C ARG A 158 -6.71 1.60 -19.00
N LYS A 159 -5.72 2.49 -19.14
CA LYS A 159 -4.38 2.14 -19.63
C LYS A 159 -3.68 1.17 -18.67
N ALA A 160 -3.84 1.37 -17.35
CA ALA A 160 -3.31 0.46 -16.33
C ALA A 160 -3.87 -0.96 -16.46
N ILE A 161 -5.18 -1.11 -16.72
CA ILE A 161 -5.83 -2.41 -16.97
C ILE A 161 -5.22 -3.09 -18.20
N GLU A 162 -5.03 -2.36 -19.30
CA GLU A 162 -4.44 -2.90 -20.53
C GLU A 162 -3.00 -3.34 -20.30
N ALA A 163 -2.17 -2.51 -19.67
CA ALA A 163 -0.79 -2.83 -19.34
C ALA A 163 -0.68 -4.06 -18.41
N ALA A 164 -1.54 -4.15 -17.39
CA ALA A 164 -1.57 -5.29 -16.49
C ALA A 164 -1.96 -6.61 -17.21
N ARG A 165 -2.94 -6.55 -18.14
CA ARG A 165 -3.33 -7.71 -18.95
C ARG A 165 -2.22 -8.16 -19.90
N GLU A 166 -1.48 -7.22 -20.48
CA GLU A 166 -0.34 -7.55 -21.33
C GLU A 166 0.79 -8.18 -20.50
N LEU A 167 1.08 -7.66 -19.31
CA LEU A 167 2.04 -8.28 -18.40
C LEU A 167 1.62 -9.68 -17.97
N GLN A 168 0.34 -9.88 -17.67
CA GLN A 168 -0.21 -11.21 -17.35
C GLN A 168 0.04 -12.22 -18.46
N LYS A 169 -0.16 -11.82 -19.72
CA LYS A 169 0.11 -12.69 -20.89
C LYS A 169 1.59 -13.03 -21.04
N LEU A 170 2.49 -12.07 -20.77
CA LEU A 170 3.94 -12.25 -20.93
C LEU A 170 4.55 -13.07 -19.81
N GLN A 171 4.15 -12.83 -18.57
CA GLN A 171 4.76 -13.43 -17.38
C GLN A 171 4.05 -14.67 -16.87
N GLY A 172 2.80 -14.91 -17.27
CA GLY A 172 1.93 -15.92 -16.64
C GLY A 172 1.61 -15.62 -15.17
N LYS A 173 1.97 -14.42 -14.67
CA LYS A 173 1.69 -13.97 -13.30
C LYS A 173 0.26 -13.45 -13.22
N ASP A 174 -0.42 -13.77 -12.12
CA ASP A 174 -1.79 -13.30 -11.92
C ASP A 174 -1.82 -11.82 -11.48
N TYR A 175 -2.52 -11.00 -12.27
CA TYR A 175 -2.80 -9.59 -12.01
C TYR A 175 -4.28 -9.34 -11.68
N ALA A 176 -5.09 -10.37 -11.48
CA ALA A 176 -6.53 -10.25 -11.29
C ALA A 176 -6.91 -9.32 -10.13
N VAL A 177 -6.17 -9.36 -9.02
CA VAL A 177 -6.42 -8.47 -7.88
C VAL A 177 -6.22 -7.01 -8.27
N GLN A 178 -5.10 -6.67 -8.94
CA GLN A 178 -4.81 -5.29 -9.36
C GLN A 178 -5.81 -4.81 -10.41
N ILE A 179 -6.10 -5.63 -11.43
CA ILE A 179 -7.07 -5.30 -12.49
C ILE A 179 -8.45 -5.03 -11.88
N ALA A 180 -8.89 -5.87 -10.93
CA ALA A 180 -10.17 -5.66 -10.25
C ALA A 180 -10.20 -4.34 -9.46
N GLN A 181 -9.08 -3.94 -8.82
CA GLN A 181 -8.98 -2.65 -8.14
C GLN A 181 -9.01 -1.47 -9.13
N PHE A 182 -8.34 -1.58 -10.26
CA PHE A 182 -8.40 -0.55 -11.32
C PHE A 182 -9.82 -0.41 -11.87
N CYS A 183 -10.53 -1.52 -12.07
CA CYS A 183 -11.94 -1.48 -12.45
C CYS A 183 -12.80 -0.73 -11.41
N CYS A 184 -12.52 -0.91 -10.11
CA CYS A 184 -13.20 -0.15 -9.05
C CYS A 184 -12.88 1.35 -9.10
N GLU A 185 -11.65 1.73 -9.49
CA GLU A 185 -11.30 3.15 -9.68
C GLU A 185 -12.05 3.76 -10.88
N VAL A 186 -12.11 3.05 -12.02
CA VAL A 186 -12.91 3.51 -13.18
C VAL A 186 -14.38 3.67 -12.80
N ALA A 187 -14.92 2.73 -12.03
CA ALA A 187 -16.29 2.81 -11.52
C ALA A 187 -16.48 4.03 -10.59
N GLN A 188 -15.50 4.31 -9.74
CA GLN A 188 -15.53 5.47 -8.84
C GLN A 188 -15.56 6.80 -9.63
N GLU A 189 -14.76 6.90 -10.71
CA GLU A 189 -14.82 8.06 -11.61
C GLU A 189 -16.18 8.22 -12.29
N ALA A 190 -16.79 7.10 -12.74
CA ALA A 190 -18.13 7.12 -13.32
C ALA A 190 -19.18 7.59 -12.30
N LEU A 191 -19.09 7.13 -11.03
CA LEU A 191 -19.97 7.57 -9.95
C LEU A 191 -19.82 9.07 -9.66
N GLN A 192 -18.62 9.61 -9.68
CA GLN A 192 -18.39 11.05 -9.54
C GLN A 192 -19.05 11.87 -10.65
N ARG A 193 -19.10 11.32 -11.86
CA ARG A 193 -19.81 11.91 -13.03
C ARG A 193 -21.30 11.61 -13.03
N LYS A 194 -21.83 10.90 -12.00
CA LYS A 194 -23.21 10.42 -11.89
C LYS A 194 -23.63 9.43 -13.00
N ASP A 195 -22.68 8.79 -13.64
CA ASP A 195 -22.90 7.73 -14.63
C ASP A 195 -22.98 6.37 -13.94
N VAL A 196 -24.14 6.11 -13.33
CA VAL A 196 -24.38 4.88 -12.57
C VAL A 196 -24.32 3.62 -13.46
N PRO A 197 -24.90 3.58 -14.69
CA PRO A 197 -24.83 2.41 -15.53
C PRO A 197 -23.38 1.97 -15.82
N THR A 198 -22.53 2.91 -16.24
CA THR A 198 -21.11 2.63 -16.48
C THR A 198 -20.39 2.18 -15.22
N ALA A 199 -20.69 2.78 -14.07
CA ALA A 199 -20.10 2.35 -12.80
C ALA A 199 -20.45 0.89 -12.46
N VAL A 200 -21.71 0.50 -12.61
CA VAL A 200 -22.15 -0.88 -12.36
C VAL A 200 -21.42 -1.85 -13.31
N GLU A 201 -21.33 -1.54 -14.60
CA GLU A 201 -20.61 -2.37 -15.57
C GLU A 201 -19.16 -2.61 -15.14
N TRP A 202 -18.43 -1.58 -14.73
CA TRP A 202 -17.04 -1.72 -14.28
C TRP A 202 -16.90 -2.48 -12.96
N LEU A 203 -17.84 -2.32 -12.03
CA LEU A 203 -17.86 -3.09 -10.78
C LEU A 203 -18.14 -4.58 -11.03
N GLU A 204 -19.03 -4.89 -11.95
CA GLU A 204 -19.28 -6.28 -12.35
C GLU A 204 -18.07 -6.90 -13.06
N ARG A 205 -17.37 -6.14 -13.92
CA ARG A 205 -16.10 -6.56 -14.49
C ARG A 205 -15.03 -6.80 -13.41
N ALA A 206 -14.97 -5.98 -12.36
CA ALA A 206 -14.08 -6.20 -11.23
C ALA A 206 -14.34 -7.55 -10.55
N LEU A 207 -15.62 -7.94 -10.39
CA LEU A 207 -16.01 -9.24 -9.82
C LEU A 207 -15.78 -10.41 -10.78
N GLN A 208 -15.81 -10.17 -12.10
CA GLN A 208 -15.42 -11.19 -13.09
C GLN A 208 -13.92 -11.49 -13.05
N GLU A 209 -13.09 -10.45 -12.92
CA GLU A 209 -11.62 -10.60 -12.77
C GLU A 209 -11.25 -11.22 -11.41
N ASN A 210 -11.86 -10.74 -10.33
CA ASN A 210 -11.65 -11.26 -8.97
C ASN A 210 -12.98 -11.40 -8.22
N PRO A 211 -13.60 -12.59 -8.17
CA PRO A 211 -14.87 -12.83 -7.47
C PRO A 211 -14.80 -12.53 -5.95
N LYS A 212 -13.60 -12.44 -5.37
CA LYS A 212 -13.38 -12.11 -3.96
C LYS A 212 -13.12 -10.62 -3.74
N ASN A 213 -13.31 -9.77 -4.75
CA ASN A 213 -13.10 -8.33 -4.60
C ASN A 213 -14.21 -7.70 -3.73
N VAL A 214 -13.88 -7.51 -2.45
CA VAL A 214 -14.80 -6.92 -1.46
C VAL A 214 -15.15 -5.48 -1.80
N ARG A 215 -14.22 -4.70 -2.34
CA ARG A 215 -14.45 -3.29 -2.69
C ARG A 215 -15.56 -3.14 -3.72
N ALA A 216 -15.52 -3.94 -4.79
CA ALA A 216 -16.56 -3.93 -5.82
C ALA A 216 -17.93 -4.29 -5.23
N THR A 217 -18.00 -5.30 -4.34
CA THR A 217 -19.22 -5.69 -3.66
C THR A 217 -19.78 -4.58 -2.76
N ILE A 218 -18.92 -3.86 -2.02
CA ILE A 218 -19.31 -2.71 -1.21
C ILE A 218 -19.91 -1.62 -2.11
N GLN A 219 -19.21 -1.26 -3.18
CA GLN A 219 -19.63 -0.18 -4.09
C GLN A 219 -20.95 -0.53 -4.81
N LEU A 220 -21.14 -1.79 -5.23
CA LEU A 220 -22.41 -2.25 -5.80
C LEU A 220 -23.57 -2.15 -4.78
N GLY A 221 -23.32 -2.47 -3.53
CA GLY A 221 -24.28 -2.27 -2.46
C GLY A 221 -24.60 -0.80 -2.23
N ASP A 222 -23.57 0.07 -2.21
CA ASP A 222 -23.73 1.52 -2.08
C ASP A 222 -24.55 2.12 -3.25
N VAL A 223 -24.36 1.61 -4.49
CA VAL A 223 -25.13 1.98 -5.67
C VAL A 223 -26.60 1.54 -5.52
N ALA A 224 -26.85 0.29 -5.14
CA ALA A 224 -28.21 -0.22 -4.92
C ALA A 224 -28.95 0.60 -3.86
N GLN A 225 -28.30 0.91 -2.74
CA GLN A 225 -28.84 1.79 -1.69
C GLN A 225 -29.19 3.18 -2.25
N GLY A 226 -28.31 3.76 -3.06
CA GLY A 226 -28.51 5.07 -3.69
C GLY A 226 -29.68 5.09 -4.69
N GLN A 227 -30.00 3.95 -5.29
CA GLN A 227 -31.16 3.76 -6.18
C GLN A 227 -32.47 3.41 -5.44
N GLY A 228 -32.42 3.27 -4.10
CA GLY A 228 -33.58 2.90 -3.26
C GLY A 228 -33.79 1.39 -3.16
N ASP A 229 -32.95 0.55 -3.78
CA ASP A 229 -32.99 -0.91 -3.61
C ASP A 229 -32.26 -1.31 -2.32
N VAL A 230 -32.92 -1.09 -1.19
CA VAL A 230 -32.36 -1.34 0.15
C VAL A 230 -32.10 -2.84 0.38
N GLU A 231 -33.04 -3.70 -0.06
CA GLU A 231 -32.89 -5.16 0.07
C GLU A 231 -31.74 -5.68 -0.78
N GLY A 232 -31.60 -5.20 -2.01
CA GLY A 232 -30.47 -5.53 -2.88
C GLY A 232 -29.13 -5.10 -2.27
N ALA A 233 -29.07 -3.91 -1.64
CA ALA A 233 -27.89 -3.43 -0.94
C ALA A 233 -27.51 -4.35 0.23
N ILE A 234 -28.48 -4.73 1.09
CA ILE A 234 -28.27 -5.67 2.20
C ILE A 234 -27.73 -7.00 1.68
N LYS A 235 -28.33 -7.55 0.62
CA LYS A 235 -27.90 -8.81 0.02
C LYS A 235 -26.44 -8.74 -0.45
N ARG A 236 -26.06 -7.65 -1.14
CA ARG A 236 -24.68 -7.42 -1.61
C ARG A 236 -23.71 -7.33 -0.42
N TRP A 237 -23.97 -6.49 0.57
CA TRP A 237 -23.07 -6.34 1.71
C TRP A 237 -22.95 -7.62 2.56
N ARG A 238 -24.03 -8.39 2.72
CA ARG A 238 -23.96 -9.69 3.42
C ARG A 238 -23.13 -10.72 2.71
N SER A 239 -23.04 -10.69 1.37
CA SER A 239 -22.21 -11.64 0.60
C SER A 239 -20.71 -11.49 0.87
N ILE A 240 -20.28 -10.37 1.47
CA ILE A 240 -18.89 -10.15 1.91
C ILE A 240 -18.44 -11.20 2.92
N GLU A 241 -19.36 -11.74 3.74
CA GLU A 241 -19.05 -12.86 4.62
C GLU A 241 -18.44 -14.06 3.90
N GLN A 242 -18.93 -14.36 2.70
CA GLN A 242 -18.44 -15.46 1.89
C GLN A 242 -17.13 -15.14 1.14
N GLN A 243 -16.89 -13.85 0.85
CA GLN A 243 -15.68 -13.39 0.19
C GLN A 243 -14.52 -13.29 1.18
N ASN A 244 -14.69 -12.50 2.24
CA ASN A 244 -13.71 -12.32 3.32
C ASN A 244 -14.36 -11.67 4.54
N THR A 245 -14.61 -12.46 5.58
CA THR A 245 -15.24 -12.00 6.83
C THR A 245 -14.51 -10.84 7.52
N ALA A 246 -13.17 -10.75 7.34
CA ALA A 246 -12.38 -9.69 7.95
C ALA A 246 -12.81 -8.26 7.51
N PHE A 247 -13.51 -8.13 6.37
CA PHE A 247 -13.99 -6.84 5.85
C PHE A 247 -15.42 -6.49 6.28
N LEU A 248 -16.10 -7.37 7.00
CA LEU A 248 -17.45 -7.08 7.52
C LEU A 248 -17.56 -5.77 8.33
N PRO A 249 -16.56 -5.40 9.14
CA PRO A 249 -16.59 -4.11 9.84
C PRO A 249 -16.75 -2.89 8.94
N LEU A 250 -16.27 -2.95 7.68
CA LEU A 250 -16.39 -1.84 6.72
C LEU A 250 -17.84 -1.59 6.28
N VAL A 251 -18.70 -2.61 6.37
CA VAL A 251 -20.11 -2.54 5.95
C VAL A 251 -21.10 -2.62 7.11
N ALA A 252 -20.65 -2.86 8.33
CA ALA A 252 -21.50 -3.05 9.48
C ALA A 252 -22.45 -1.86 9.71
N GLU A 253 -21.93 -0.63 9.69
CA GLU A 253 -22.73 0.59 9.84
C GLU A 253 -23.73 0.78 8.67
N ARG A 254 -23.32 0.45 7.42
CA ARG A 254 -24.19 0.50 6.23
C ARG A 254 -25.34 -0.50 6.36
N LEU A 255 -25.03 -1.74 6.75
CA LEU A 255 -26.00 -2.79 6.98
C LEU A 255 -27.04 -2.37 8.04
N MET A 256 -26.58 -1.88 9.18
CA MET A 256 -27.48 -1.47 10.26
C MET A 256 -28.38 -0.31 9.85
N LYS A 257 -27.86 0.71 9.14
CA LYS A 257 -28.66 1.81 8.60
C LYS A 257 -29.75 1.30 7.64
N ALA A 258 -29.38 0.36 6.74
CA ALA A 258 -30.34 -0.22 5.80
C ALA A 258 -31.43 -1.05 6.51
N TYR A 259 -31.04 -1.88 7.48
CA TYR A 259 -32.01 -2.62 8.30
C TYR A 259 -32.92 -1.70 9.12
N THR A 260 -32.40 -0.61 9.70
CA THR A 260 -33.20 0.40 10.41
C THR A 260 -34.17 1.10 9.46
N GLN A 261 -33.77 1.43 8.24
CA GLN A 261 -34.62 2.02 7.21
C GLN A 261 -35.81 1.11 6.86
N LEU A 262 -35.64 -0.21 6.91
CA LEU A 262 -36.68 -1.20 6.69
C LEU A 262 -37.49 -1.54 7.96
N GLY A 263 -37.22 -0.91 9.12
CA GLY A 263 -37.84 -1.25 10.39
C GLY A 263 -37.42 -2.62 10.96
N ARG A 264 -36.30 -3.19 10.49
CA ARG A 264 -35.80 -4.53 10.83
C ARG A 264 -34.45 -4.47 11.59
N ALA A 265 -34.22 -3.42 12.37
CA ALA A 265 -32.98 -3.20 13.09
C ALA A 265 -32.55 -4.40 13.98
N ALA A 266 -33.50 -5.02 14.69
CA ALA A 266 -33.24 -6.19 15.52
C ALA A 266 -32.70 -7.40 14.72
N GLU A 267 -33.21 -7.62 13.51
CA GLU A 267 -32.72 -8.69 12.63
C GLU A 267 -31.25 -8.45 12.20
N GLY A 268 -30.96 -7.22 11.75
CA GLY A 268 -29.59 -6.84 11.37
C GLY A 268 -28.61 -6.97 12.53
N LEU A 269 -29.02 -6.55 13.71
CA LEU A 269 -28.22 -6.63 14.93
C LEU A 269 -27.98 -8.08 15.34
N ALA A 270 -29.01 -8.94 15.33
CA ALA A 270 -28.85 -10.37 15.62
C ALA A 270 -27.87 -11.04 14.64
N TRP A 271 -27.94 -10.67 13.36
CA TRP A 271 -27.00 -11.17 12.35
C TRP A 271 -25.57 -10.71 12.64
N LEU A 272 -25.31 -9.42 12.91
CA LEU A 272 -23.98 -8.93 13.25
C LEU A 272 -23.43 -9.57 14.53
N ARG A 273 -24.26 -9.75 15.56
CA ARG A 273 -23.89 -10.45 16.81
C ARG A 273 -23.43 -11.89 16.54
N SER A 274 -24.10 -12.59 15.61
CA SER A 274 -23.70 -13.96 15.23
C SER A 274 -22.32 -14.02 14.57
N LYS A 275 -21.78 -12.87 14.09
CA LYS A 275 -20.45 -12.75 13.46
C LYS A 275 -19.37 -12.25 14.41
N MET A 276 -19.72 -11.88 15.64
CA MET A 276 -18.79 -11.46 16.69
C MET A 276 -18.01 -12.67 17.22
N ASP A 277 -17.02 -13.13 16.49
CA ASP A 277 -16.07 -14.12 16.94
C ASP A 277 -14.71 -13.46 17.29
N ALA A 278 -13.77 -14.26 17.77
CA ALA A 278 -12.42 -13.79 18.16
C ALA A 278 -11.62 -13.18 17.00
N ARG A 279 -12.09 -13.28 15.75
CA ARG A 279 -11.37 -12.83 14.54
C ARG A 279 -11.88 -11.47 14.03
N LEU A 280 -13.14 -11.13 14.31
CA LEU A 280 -13.76 -9.85 13.93
C LEU A 280 -13.49 -8.85 15.05
N GLY A 281 -12.52 -8.03 14.83
CA GLY A 281 -11.96 -7.13 15.82
C GLY A 281 -12.91 -6.04 16.35
N PRO A 282 -12.35 -5.12 17.12
CA PRO A 282 -13.07 -4.05 17.83
C PRO A 282 -13.95 -3.15 16.94
N GLU A 283 -13.72 -3.14 15.63
CA GLU A 283 -14.49 -2.32 14.67
C GLU A 283 -15.97 -2.76 14.60
N LEU A 284 -16.22 -4.07 14.61
CA LEU A 284 -17.58 -4.60 14.62
C LEU A 284 -18.27 -4.34 15.96
N LEU A 285 -17.48 -4.43 17.05
CA LEU A 285 -17.96 -4.18 18.41
C LEU A 285 -18.54 -2.77 18.57
N ASP A 286 -17.90 -1.76 17.99
CA ASP A 286 -18.39 -0.38 18.06
C ASP A 286 -19.79 -0.24 17.44
N THR A 287 -19.98 -0.84 16.26
CA THR A 287 -21.28 -0.80 15.58
C THR A 287 -22.34 -1.59 16.35
N VAL A 288 -21.99 -2.80 16.79
CA VAL A 288 -22.92 -3.66 17.55
C VAL A 288 -23.33 -3.01 18.87
N TYR A 289 -22.37 -2.44 19.62
CA TYR A 289 -22.66 -1.72 20.86
C TYR A 289 -23.63 -0.56 20.66
N LYS A 290 -23.40 0.27 19.64
CA LYS A 290 -24.24 1.42 19.31
C LYS A 290 -25.69 1.00 19.06
N TYR A 291 -25.89 0.01 18.18
CA TYR A 291 -27.22 -0.44 17.82
C TYR A 291 -27.88 -1.33 18.89
N GLU A 292 -27.11 -1.99 19.77
CA GLU A 292 -27.62 -2.67 20.94
C GLU A 292 -28.25 -1.68 21.91
N LEU A 293 -27.56 -0.56 22.14
CA LEU A 293 -28.07 0.53 22.97
C LEU A 293 -29.37 1.12 22.40
N ASP A 294 -29.42 1.32 21.06
CA ASP A 294 -30.60 1.91 20.39
C ASP A 294 -31.79 0.94 20.34
N VAL A 295 -31.57 -0.39 20.21
CA VAL A 295 -32.64 -1.39 19.99
C VAL A 295 -33.13 -2.02 21.29
N HIS A 296 -32.22 -2.38 22.22
CA HIS A 296 -32.52 -3.14 23.43
C HIS A 296 -32.28 -2.33 24.71
N GLY A 297 -31.59 -1.20 24.62
CA GLY A 297 -31.32 -0.32 25.75
C GLY A 297 -30.00 -0.61 26.47
N ILE A 298 -29.78 0.15 27.56
CA ILE A 298 -28.51 0.22 28.24
C ILE A 298 -28.12 -1.06 28.99
N ASP A 299 -29.10 -1.74 29.59
CA ASP A 299 -28.82 -2.94 30.38
C ASP A 299 -28.35 -4.10 29.52
N ASP A 300 -28.96 -4.29 28.35
CA ASP A 300 -28.54 -5.29 27.37
C ASP A 300 -27.17 -4.95 26.78
N ALA A 301 -26.90 -3.66 26.49
CA ALA A 301 -25.58 -3.20 26.03
C ALA A 301 -24.47 -3.47 27.07
N VAL A 302 -24.72 -3.22 28.35
CA VAL A 302 -23.83 -3.54 29.48
C VAL A 302 -23.57 -5.05 29.56
N ALA A 303 -24.64 -5.86 29.50
CA ALA A 303 -24.55 -7.32 29.57
C ALA A 303 -23.71 -7.87 28.41
N LEU A 304 -23.93 -7.35 27.19
CA LEU A 304 -23.16 -7.71 25.99
C LEU A 304 -21.66 -7.38 26.15
N MET A 305 -21.35 -6.18 26.63
CA MET A 305 -19.95 -5.77 26.81
C MET A 305 -19.24 -6.58 27.89
N ARG A 306 -19.92 -6.92 29.00
CA ARG A 306 -19.38 -7.81 30.03
C ARG A 306 -19.08 -9.20 29.48
N ASP A 307 -20.00 -9.78 28.69
CA ASP A 307 -19.79 -11.08 28.06
C ASP A 307 -18.61 -11.02 27.06
N GLN A 308 -18.54 -9.96 26.26
CA GLN A 308 -17.45 -9.79 25.31
C GLN A 308 -16.06 -9.67 25.99
N ILE A 309 -15.95 -8.93 27.10
CA ILE A 309 -14.71 -8.83 27.86
C ILE A 309 -14.31 -10.18 28.45
N ARG A 310 -15.25 -11.00 28.89
CA ARG A 310 -14.95 -12.35 29.40
C ARG A 310 -14.44 -13.29 28.32
N ARG A 311 -14.98 -13.18 27.09
CA ARG A 311 -14.56 -14.00 25.94
C ARG A 311 -13.26 -13.50 25.32
N GLN A 312 -13.13 -12.20 25.16
CA GLN A 312 -12.00 -11.56 24.51
C GLN A 312 -11.72 -10.18 25.14
N PRO A 313 -10.82 -10.12 26.13
CA PRO A 313 -10.42 -8.85 26.75
C PRO A 313 -9.87 -7.87 25.70
N SER A 314 -10.48 -6.70 25.59
CA SER A 314 -10.00 -5.65 24.72
C SER A 314 -10.20 -4.27 25.37
N LEU A 315 -9.30 -3.33 25.05
CA LEU A 315 -9.40 -1.98 25.56
C LEU A 315 -10.68 -1.29 25.06
N MET A 316 -11.10 -1.63 23.83
CA MET A 316 -12.34 -1.09 23.25
C MET A 316 -13.58 -1.58 23.99
N ALA A 317 -13.67 -2.88 24.25
CA ALA A 317 -14.80 -3.44 25.01
C ALA A 317 -14.87 -2.84 26.42
N LEU A 318 -13.73 -2.65 27.06
CA LEU A 318 -13.64 -1.98 28.37
C LEU A 318 -14.10 -0.53 28.29
N THR A 319 -13.68 0.22 27.25
CA THR A 319 -14.08 1.62 27.06
C THR A 319 -15.60 1.71 26.88
N ARG A 320 -16.20 0.83 26.08
CA ARG A 320 -17.66 0.80 25.88
C ARG A 320 -18.42 0.36 27.11
N LEU A 321 -17.90 -0.58 27.89
CA LEU A 321 -18.49 -0.97 29.17
C LEU A 321 -18.51 0.21 30.16
N VAL A 322 -17.37 0.90 30.32
CA VAL A 322 -17.29 2.06 31.24
C VAL A 322 -18.21 3.20 30.76
N GLU A 323 -18.31 3.42 29.45
CA GLU A 323 -19.21 4.40 28.86
C GLU A 323 -20.70 4.09 29.21
N ALA A 324 -21.12 2.84 29.01
CA ALA A 324 -22.46 2.40 29.31
C ALA A 324 -22.77 2.48 30.84
N GLU A 325 -21.84 2.03 31.69
CA GLU A 325 -22.01 2.12 33.14
C GLU A 325 -22.02 3.57 33.64
N ALA A 326 -21.25 4.48 33.04
CA ALA A 326 -21.27 5.90 33.37
C ALA A 326 -22.59 6.54 32.97
N THR A 327 -23.13 6.20 31.79
CA THR A 327 -24.47 6.66 31.36
C THR A 327 -25.58 6.15 32.30
N ARG A 328 -25.55 4.86 32.61
CA ARG A 328 -26.52 4.24 33.53
C ARG A 328 -26.50 4.89 34.93
N ALA A 329 -25.32 5.15 35.46
CA ALA A 329 -25.16 5.82 36.76
C ALA A 329 -25.69 7.26 36.72
N SER A 330 -25.48 7.99 35.63
CA SER A 330 -25.98 9.35 35.44
C SER A 330 -27.51 9.40 35.30
N GLU A 331 -28.10 8.43 34.63
CA GLU A 331 -29.56 8.30 34.48
C GLU A 331 -30.22 7.97 35.83
N ALA A 332 -29.62 7.11 36.63
CA ALA A 332 -30.14 6.80 37.98
C ALA A 332 -30.14 8.04 38.87
N VAL A 333 -29.05 8.82 38.89
CA VAL A 333 -29.01 10.08 39.65
C VAL A 333 -30.01 11.11 39.13
N GLY A 334 -30.24 11.20 37.81
CA GLY A 334 -31.20 12.10 37.19
C GLY A 334 -32.67 11.73 37.44
N SER A 335 -32.96 10.43 37.60
CA SER A 335 -34.34 9.95 37.86
C SER A 335 -34.77 10.12 39.33
N GLU A 336 -33.85 10.24 40.28
CA GLU A 336 -34.14 10.48 41.71
C GLU A 336 -34.40 11.97 42.04
N ALA A 337 -33.95 12.88 41.17
CA ALA A 337 -34.07 14.33 41.43
C ALA A 337 -35.50 14.89 41.50
N PRO A 338 -36.56 14.42 40.76
CA PRO A 338 -37.91 14.99 40.87
C PRO A 338 -38.70 14.46 42.05
N ALA A 339 -38.38 13.31 42.65
CA ALA A 339 -39.12 12.75 43.79
C ALA A 339 -38.77 13.40 45.14
N ALA A 340 -37.57 14.00 45.23
CA ALA A 340 -37.10 14.65 46.46
C ALA A 340 -37.63 16.07 46.65
N ALA A 341 -38.14 16.71 45.59
CA ALA A 341 -38.68 18.09 45.70
C ALA A 341 -40.07 18.16 46.36
N ASP A 342 -40.89 17.10 46.28
CA ASP A 342 -42.21 17.04 46.89
C ASP A 342 -42.22 16.44 48.31
N ALA A 343 -41.14 15.86 48.78
CA ALA A 343 -41.03 15.21 50.10
C ALA A 343 -40.40 16.09 51.20
N ALA A 344 -40.04 17.36 50.91
CA ALA A 344 -39.32 18.23 51.83
C ALA A 344 -40.14 18.79 53.01
N GLU A 345 -41.37 18.31 53.26
CA GLU A 345 -42.26 18.81 54.36
C GLU A 345 -42.48 17.80 55.47
N SER A 346 -41.75 16.70 55.59
CA SER A 346 -41.87 15.76 56.72
C SER A 346 -40.51 15.38 57.28
N ALA A 347 -40.19 16.01 58.41
CA ALA A 347 -38.97 15.90 59.19
C ALA A 347 -38.56 14.50 59.65
N LEU A 348 -37.31 14.40 59.86
CA LEU A 348 -36.46 13.42 60.56
C LEU A 348 -35.69 12.47 59.65
N ALA A 349 -34.56 12.97 59.38
CA ALA A 349 -33.47 12.58 58.55
C ALA A 349 -32.90 11.18 58.73
N ASP A 350 -32.25 10.75 57.63
CA ASP A 350 -31.06 9.89 57.51
C ASP A 350 -31.36 8.41 57.25
N PRO A 351 -31.33 7.94 56.07
CA PRO A 351 -30.16 7.44 55.30
C PRO A 351 -30.21 7.67 53.78
N VAL A 352 -31.19 8.41 53.27
CA VAL A 352 -31.42 8.58 51.84
C VAL A 352 -30.33 9.48 51.19
N GLU A 353 -29.79 10.48 51.92
CA GLU A 353 -28.77 11.39 51.42
C GLU A 353 -27.38 10.70 51.21
N ALA A 354 -27.08 9.67 52.01
CA ALA A 354 -25.79 8.93 51.88
C ALA A 354 -25.73 8.06 50.62
N GLY A 355 -26.87 7.49 50.17
CA GLY A 355 -26.98 6.72 48.93
C GLY A 355 -26.85 7.62 47.69
N SER A 356 -27.52 8.75 47.66
CA SER A 356 -27.47 9.72 46.57
C SER A 356 -26.04 10.30 46.34
N ASN A 357 -25.31 10.62 47.41
CA ASN A 357 -23.97 11.14 47.31
C ASN A 357 -22.96 10.07 46.77
N ALA A 358 -23.13 8.80 47.19
CA ALA A 358 -22.31 7.69 46.69
C ALA A 358 -22.53 7.42 45.20
N ASP A 359 -23.79 7.53 44.74
CA ASP A 359 -24.14 7.31 43.32
C ASP A 359 -23.66 8.46 42.44
N ILE A 360 -23.74 9.70 42.94
CA ILE A 360 -23.14 10.87 42.24
C ILE A 360 -21.61 10.71 42.12
N GLN A 361 -20.94 10.35 43.21
CA GLN A 361 -19.47 10.12 43.17
C GLN A 361 -19.10 9.02 42.20
N ARG A 362 -19.85 7.91 42.21
CA ARG A 362 -19.61 6.78 41.27
C ARG A 362 -19.80 7.22 39.82
N ALA A 363 -20.82 8.03 39.51
CA ALA A 363 -21.01 8.55 38.14
C ALA A 363 -19.85 9.44 37.71
N GLN A 364 -19.32 10.29 38.61
CA GLN A 364 -18.17 11.15 38.35
C GLN A 364 -16.89 10.33 38.10
N ASP A 365 -16.63 9.33 38.96
CA ASP A 365 -15.44 8.45 38.82
C ASP A 365 -15.48 7.66 37.51
N LEU A 366 -16.63 7.08 37.15
CA LEU A 366 -16.81 6.40 35.87
C LEU A 366 -16.62 7.34 34.67
N GLY A 367 -17.10 8.59 34.79
CA GLY A 367 -16.91 9.62 33.79
C GLY A 367 -15.43 9.95 33.58
N ALA A 368 -14.68 10.12 34.65
CA ALA A 368 -13.23 10.37 34.59
C ALA A 368 -12.45 9.18 33.96
N ILE A 369 -12.81 7.95 34.33
CA ILE A 369 -12.22 6.73 33.75
C ILE A 369 -12.55 6.64 32.25
N ARG A 370 -13.80 6.91 31.86
CA ARG A 370 -14.23 6.96 30.45
C ARG A 370 -13.37 7.94 29.65
N ASP A 371 -13.20 9.17 30.13
CA ASP A 371 -12.47 10.21 29.43
C ASP A 371 -10.99 9.87 29.29
N LEU A 372 -10.38 9.26 30.31
CA LEU A 372 -9.02 8.74 30.25
C LEU A 372 -8.89 7.64 29.19
N LEU A 373 -9.78 6.65 29.19
CA LEU A 373 -9.77 5.55 28.23
C LEU A 373 -9.97 6.06 26.78
N GLN A 374 -10.92 6.97 26.58
CA GLN A 374 -11.16 7.57 25.26
C GLN A 374 -9.95 8.36 24.77
N SER A 375 -9.26 9.12 25.63
CA SER A 375 -8.06 9.85 25.25
C SER A 375 -6.94 8.94 24.78
N ARG A 376 -6.79 7.79 25.39
CA ARG A 376 -5.79 6.77 25.04
C ARG A 376 -6.16 6.03 23.77
N THR A 377 -7.44 5.69 23.55
CA THR A 377 -7.89 4.95 22.38
C THR A 377 -7.96 5.80 21.11
N ARG A 378 -8.19 7.12 21.20
CA ARG A 378 -8.25 8.03 20.04
C ARG A 378 -6.96 8.06 19.21
N ASN A 379 -5.81 7.80 19.83
CA ASN A 379 -4.49 7.88 19.18
C ASN A 379 -3.96 6.53 18.67
N LEU A 380 -4.70 5.44 18.87
CA LEU A 380 -4.30 4.15 18.34
C LEU A 380 -4.45 4.10 16.82
N ALA A 381 -3.42 3.65 16.13
CA ALA A 381 -3.50 3.38 14.71
C ALA A 381 -4.50 2.23 14.48
N ARG A 382 -5.47 2.44 13.61
CA ARG A 382 -6.53 1.45 13.35
C ARG A 382 -6.07 0.35 12.40
N TYR A 383 -5.26 0.72 11.43
CA TYR A 383 -4.92 -0.13 10.30
C TYR A 383 -3.41 -0.16 10.10
N THR A 384 -2.88 -1.35 9.80
CA THR A 384 -1.46 -1.53 9.51
C THR A 384 -1.31 -2.30 8.20
N CYS A 385 -0.52 -1.78 7.28
CA CYS A 385 -0.17 -2.47 6.04
C CYS A 385 0.64 -3.73 6.36
N GLN A 386 0.23 -4.88 5.83
CA GLN A 386 0.90 -6.16 6.06
C GLN A 386 2.24 -6.28 5.31
N GLU A 387 2.44 -5.44 4.28
CA GLU A 387 3.65 -5.47 3.45
C GLU A 387 4.75 -4.55 3.96
N CYS A 388 4.44 -3.27 4.24
CA CYS A 388 5.45 -2.28 4.61
C CYS A 388 5.33 -1.78 6.05
N GLY A 389 4.31 -2.22 6.82
CA GLY A 389 4.09 -1.80 8.20
C GLY A 389 3.55 -0.37 8.35
N PHE A 390 3.19 0.33 7.27
CA PHE A 390 2.60 1.67 7.35
C PHE A 390 1.33 1.67 8.18
N ARG A 391 1.23 2.56 9.16
CA ARG A 391 0.11 2.65 10.10
C ARG A 391 -0.78 3.83 9.76
N ALA A 392 -2.10 3.62 9.72
CA ALA A 392 -3.07 4.63 9.35
C ALA A 392 -4.30 4.63 10.28
N ARG A 393 -4.95 5.81 10.41
CA ARG A 393 -6.23 5.94 11.12
C ARG A 393 -7.42 5.63 10.22
N LEU A 394 -7.24 5.79 8.92
CA LEU A 394 -8.24 5.49 7.90
C LEU A 394 -7.87 4.20 7.15
N PHE A 395 -8.87 3.50 6.67
CA PHE A 395 -8.69 2.35 5.80
C PHE A 395 -8.37 2.82 4.37
N TYR A 396 -7.37 2.16 3.75
CA TYR A 396 -6.98 2.41 2.37
C TYR A 396 -7.01 1.11 1.58
N TRP A 397 -7.57 1.15 0.38
CA TRP A 397 -7.51 0.03 -0.56
C TRP A 397 -6.12 -0.11 -1.19
N GLN A 398 -5.47 1.01 -1.48
CA GLN A 398 -4.07 1.09 -1.89
C GLN A 398 -3.24 1.69 -0.76
N CYS A 399 -2.15 1.04 -0.37
CA CYS A 399 -1.29 1.52 0.70
C CYS A 399 -0.54 2.80 0.29
N PRO A 400 -0.64 3.93 1.05
CA PRO A 400 0.10 5.14 0.73
C PRO A 400 1.63 5.00 0.87
N GLY A 401 2.11 3.98 1.61
CA GLY A 401 3.55 3.78 1.85
C GLY A 401 4.24 2.92 0.79
N CYS A 402 3.57 1.86 0.29
CA CYS A 402 4.16 0.93 -0.67
C CYS A 402 3.37 0.77 -1.96
N ASN A 403 2.28 1.51 -2.14
CA ASN A 403 1.37 1.52 -3.30
C ASN A 403 0.76 0.14 -3.64
N ARG A 404 0.85 -0.85 -2.76
CA ARG A 404 0.23 -2.15 -2.97
C ARG A 404 -1.26 -2.15 -2.61
N TRP A 405 -2.04 -2.94 -3.33
CA TRP A 405 -3.47 -3.07 -3.16
C TRP A 405 -3.83 -4.17 -2.16
N GLU A 406 -4.96 -3.99 -1.44
CA GLU A 406 -5.53 -4.94 -0.49
C GLU A 406 -4.58 -5.40 0.64
N THR A 407 -3.61 -4.56 1.00
CA THR A 407 -2.61 -4.89 2.02
C THR A 407 -3.01 -4.48 3.44
N TYR A 408 -4.13 -3.78 3.60
CA TYR A 408 -4.71 -3.47 4.89
C TYR A 408 -5.74 -4.52 5.28
N ALA A 409 -5.51 -5.22 6.40
CA ALA A 409 -6.59 -5.91 7.07
C ALA A 409 -7.34 -4.89 7.96
N PRO A 410 -8.67 -4.86 7.98
CA PRO A 410 -9.43 -4.00 8.88
C PRO A 410 -9.38 -4.58 10.31
N ARG A 411 -8.19 -4.65 10.88
CA ARG A 411 -7.91 -5.09 12.26
C ARG A 411 -7.23 -3.96 13.01
N ARG A 412 -7.84 -3.53 14.11
CA ARG A 412 -7.15 -2.68 15.08
C ARG A 412 -6.06 -3.48 15.78
N THR A 413 -4.85 -2.96 15.79
CA THR A 413 -3.81 -3.45 16.69
C THR A 413 -3.96 -2.72 18.01
N GLU A 414 -4.61 -3.35 18.98
CA GLU A 414 -4.62 -2.90 20.39
C GLU A 414 -3.30 -3.25 21.08
N THR A 415 -2.17 -2.80 20.55
CA THR A 415 -0.92 -2.91 21.28
C THR A 415 -0.83 -1.74 22.25
N LEU A 416 -1.22 -1.98 23.49
CA LEU A 416 -0.68 -1.26 24.64
C LEU A 416 0.84 -1.38 24.52
N GLY A 417 1.54 -0.25 24.31
CA GLY A 417 2.96 -0.23 24.04
C GLY A 417 3.76 -1.12 24.98
N GLY A 418 4.21 -2.23 24.45
CA GLY A 418 5.07 -3.20 25.09
C GLY A 418 5.96 -3.82 24.02
N SER A 419 7.24 -3.45 24.07
CA SER A 419 8.38 -4.04 23.39
C SER A 419 8.35 -4.02 21.84
N GLY A 420 9.00 -3.02 21.27
CA GLY A 420 9.60 -3.10 19.96
C GLY A 420 10.50 -4.33 19.87
N GLY A 421 10.02 -5.34 19.14
CA GLY A 421 10.86 -6.32 18.49
C GLY A 421 11.25 -5.74 17.15
N ALA A 422 12.35 -5.01 17.11
CA ALA A 422 13.12 -4.86 15.89
C ALA A 422 13.59 -6.26 15.51
N SER A 423 13.15 -6.75 14.37
CA SER A 423 13.87 -7.80 13.64
C SER A 423 13.87 -7.40 12.18
N MET A 424 15.05 -7.14 11.76
CA MET A 424 15.78 -6.94 10.51
C MET A 424 14.97 -7.15 9.22
#